data_12becd19302b28247d1f29f06d3f9fca
#
_entry.id   12becd19302b28247d1f29f06d3f9fca
#
_cell.length_a   1.000
_cell.length_b   1.000
_cell.length_c   1.000
_cell.angle_alpha   90.00
_cell.angle_beta   90.00
_cell.angle_gamma   90.00
#
_symmetry.space_group_name_H-M   'P 1'
#
loop_
_entity.id
_entity.type
_entity.pdbx_description
1 polymer ?
#
loop_
_entity_poly.entity_id
_entity_poly.type
_entity_poly.pdbx_seq_one_letter_code
_entity_poly.pdbx_strand_id
1 'polypeptide(L)'
;MAKITFMGAGGFSFPARITFDLLSFPELQDSTISLMDINKDNLERSNRLIGGAVKRLGLPTKIEATTDRRSALDGADYVIITWQVGGIEAYTPDVEIPRKYGIDQCVGDTLGPGGVFRGIRSIPAYIDVCNDMKEVCPNALMINYANPMSINSWAVLSTGIKCVGLCHSVQGTSHMLASHLGIPY
;
A
#
# COMPACT_ATOMS: atom_id res chain seq x y z
N MET A 1 6.81 12.39 17.18
CA MET A 1 6.69 10.96 16.82
C MET A 1 5.55 10.81 15.82
N ALA A 2 5.84 10.35 14.62
CA ALA A 2 4.82 10.13 13.60
C ALA A 2 4.18 8.74 13.79
N LYS A 3 2.87 8.62 13.54
CA LYS A 3 2.19 7.32 13.42
C LYS A 3 1.95 7.01 11.95
N ILE A 4 2.55 5.91 11.49
CA ILE A 4 2.49 5.44 10.11
C ILE A 4 1.73 4.12 10.09
N THR A 5 0.54 4.12 9.50
CA THR A 5 -0.36 2.97 9.46
C THR A 5 -0.30 2.28 8.11
N PHE A 6 -0.01 0.98 8.09
CA PHE A 6 -0.09 0.14 6.90
C PHE A 6 -1.42 -0.59 6.84
N MET A 7 -2.15 -0.38 5.74
CA MET A 7 -3.39 -1.09 5.40
C MET A 7 -3.07 -2.16 4.36
N GLY A 8 -3.28 -3.43 4.72
CA GLY A 8 -2.83 -4.58 3.93
C GLY A 8 -1.41 -5.03 4.33
N ALA A 9 -1.10 -4.92 5.62
CA ALA A 9 0.22 -5.24 6.18
C ALA A 9 0.58 -6.73 6.14
N GLY A 10 -0.36 -7.62 5.83
CA GLY A 10 -0.11 -9.06 5.65
C GLY A 10 0.62 -9.41 4.36
N GLY A 11 0.87 -8.46 3.46
CA GLY A 11 1.66 -8.67 2.26
C GLY A 11 3.09 -9.10 2.57
N PHE A 12 3.61 -10.07 1.76
CA PHE A 12 4.89 -10.74 2.06
C PHE A 12 6.11 -9.80 2.05
N SER A 13 6.18 -8.83 1.15
CA SER A 13 7.39 -8.03 0.94
C SER A 13 7.21 -6.53 1.15
N PHE A 14 6.12 -5.97 0.66
CA PHE A 14 5.93 -4.50 0.61
C PHE A 14 5.94 -3.84 1.99
N PRO A 15 5.14 -4.28 2.97
CA PRO A 15 5.11 -3.62 4.28
C PRO A 15 6.47 -3.64 4.98
N ALA A 16 7.19 -4.77 4.92
CA ALA A 16 8.50 -4.89 5.53
C ALA A 16 9.53 -3.98 4.82
N ARG A 17 9.58 -4.04 3.48
CA ARG A 17 10.52 -3.25 2.68
C ARG A 17 10.31 -1.75 2.90
N ILE A 18 9.07 -1.28 2.79
CA ILE A 18 8.76 0.14 3.00
C ILE A 18 9.08 0.55 4.44
N THR A 19 8.76 -0.29 5.44
CA THR A 19 9.12 0.00 6.83
C THR A 19 10.64 0.16 7.00
N PHE A 20 11.43 -0.73 6.43
CA PHE A 20 12.90 -0.62 6.56
C PHE A 20 13.47 0.57 5.80
N ASP A 21 12.90 0.91 4.64
CA ASP A 21 13.26 2.13 3.91
C ASP A 21 12.96 3.38 4.77
N LEU A 22 11.77 3.46 5.39
CA LEU A 22 11.41 4.55 6.29
C LEU A 22 12.36 4.63 7.51
N LEU A 23 12.66 3.51 8.15
CA LEU A 23 13.53 3.46 9.33
C LEU A 23 15.01 3.63 9.01
N SER A 24 15.40 3.69 7.74
CA SER A 24 16.75 4.10 7.34
C SER A 24 16.99 5.60 7.57
N PHE A 25 15.93 6.39 7.70
CA PHE A 25 15.99 7.82 8.04
C PHE A 25 15.96 7.99 9.55
N PRO A 26 17.02 8.57 10.17
CA PRO A 26 17.08 8.75 11.63
C PRO A 26 15.88 9.48 12.22
N GLU A 27 15.32 10.45 11.47
CA GLU A 27 14.18 11.28 11.86
C GLU A 27 12.86 10.50 11.96
N LEU A 28 12.80 9.29 11.38
CA LEU A 28 11.61 8.43 11.41
C LEU A 28 11.76 7.22 12.35
N GLN A 29 12.94 7.02 12.94
CA GLN A 29 13.20 5.85 13.78
C GLN A 29 12.39 5.83 15.08
N ASP A 30 11.93 6.96 15.58
CA ASP A 30 11.08 7.06 16.78
C ASP A 30 9.57 6.95 16.49
N SER A 31 9.21 6.63 15.24
CA SER A 31 7.81 6.52 14.81
C SER A 31 7.09 5.31 15.40
N THR A 32 5.78 5.38 15.43
CA THR A 32 4.90 4.23 15.63
C THR A 32 4.49 3.67 14.27
N ILE A 33 4.81 2.42 14.00
CA ILE A 33 4.36 1.67 12.81
C ILE A 33 3.17 0.80 13.21
N SER A 34 2.00 1.14 12.69
CA SER A 34 0.76 0.39 12.94
C SER A 34 0.47 -0.51 11.74
N LEU A 35 0.45 -1.82 11.97
CA LEU A 35 0.22 -2.84 10.94
C LEU A 35 -1.24 -3.32 11.02
N MET A 36 -1.97 -3.21 9.93
CA MET A 36 -3.35 -3.68 9.84
C MET A 36 -3.52 -4.64 8.66
N ASP A 37 -4.13 -5.78 8.90
CA ASP A 37 -4.58 -6.70 7.86
C ASP A 37 -5.82 -7.46 8.33
N ILE A 38 -6.71 -7.82 7.41
CA ILE A 38 -7.90 -8.64 7.70
C ILE A 38 -7.53 -10.10 7.97
N ASN A 39 -6.40 -10.57 7.43
CA ASN A 39 -5.89 -11.92 7.65
C ASN A 39 -4.91 -11.93 8.83
N LYS A 40 -5.36 -12.48 9.95
CA LYS A 40 -4.61 -12.54 11.21
C LYS A 40 -3.27 -13.27 11.07
N ASP A 41 -3.22 -14.38 10.36
CA ASP A 41 -1.99 -15.20 10.23
C ASP A 41 -0.93 -14.46 9.41
N ASN A 42 -1.36 -13.77 8.36
CA ASN A 42 -0.48 -12.95 7.54
C ASN A 42 0.03 -11.75 8.35
N LEU A 43 -0.84 -11.10 9.10
CA LEU A 43 -0.49 -9.99 9.97
C LEU A 43 0.53 -10.41 11.04
N GLU A 44 0.33 -11.54 11.70
CA GLU A 44 1.26 -12.08 12.70
C GLU A 44 2.64 -12.38 12.10
N ARG A 45 2.72 -12.90 10.87
CA ARG A 45 4.00 -13.09 10.16
C ARG A 45 4.72 -11.78 9.94
N SER A 46 4.03 -10.77 9.42
CA SER A 46 4.60 -9.44 9.17
C SER A 46 5.04 -8.78 10.47
N ASN A 47 4.23 -8.85 11.51
CA ASN A 47 4.56 -8.31 12.82
C ASN A 47 5.81 -8.96 13.42
N ARG A 48 5.94 -10.30 13.33
CA ARG A 48 7.14 -11.01 13.79
C ARG A 48 8.38 -10.61 12.99
N LEU A 49 8.26 -10.46 11.67
CA LEU A 49 9.39 -10.08 10.81
C LEU A 49 9.86 -8.66 11.12
N ILE A 50 8.93 -7.71 11.08
CA ILE A 50 9.23 -6.27 11.25
C ILE A 50 9.65 -6.00 12.69
N GLY A 51 8.87 -6.45 13.68
CA GLY A 51 9.18 -6.26 15.10
C GLY A 51 10.46 -6.94 15.52
N GLY A 52 10.74 -8.15 15.01
CA GLY A 52 12.00 -8.86 15.25
C GLY A 52 13.20 -8.12 14.70
N ALA A 53 13.09 -7.53 13.51
CA ALA A 53 14.17 -6.73 12.92
C ALA A 53 14.38 -5.40 13.67
N VAL A 54 13.32 -4.68 14.01
CA VAL A 54 13.38 -3.45 14.82
C VAL A 54 14.09 -3.71 16.15
N LYS A 55 13.70 -4.78 16.85
CA LYS A 55 14.34 -5.19 18.10
C LYS A 55 15.82 -5.52 17.93
N ARG A 56 16.17 -6.27 16.87
CA ARG A 56 17.56 -6.67 16.61
C ARG A 56 18.46 -5.48 16.27
N LEU A 57 17.90 -4.47 15.59
CA LEU A 57 18.60 -3.24 15.25
C LEU A 57 18.64 -2.23 16.41
N GLY A 58 17.94 -2.50 17.52
CA GLY A 58 17.89 -1.60 18.67
C GLY A 58 17.19 -0.27 18.39
N LEU A 59 16.27 -0.24 17.42
CA LEU A 59 15.55 0.97 17.05
C LEU A 59 14.46 1.31 18.08
N PRO A 60 14.20 2.61 18.34
CA PRO A 60 13.17 3.05 19.29
C PRO A 60 11.74 2.92 18.75
N THR A 61 11.60 2.47 17.50
CA THR A 61 10.32 2.31 16.79
C THR A 61 9.35 1.43 17.55
N LYS A 62 8.13 1.89 17.72
CA LYS A 62 7.03 1.11 18.27
C LYS A 62 6.29 0.38 17.15
N ILE A 63 6.06 -0.93 17.30
CA ILE A 63 5.27 -1.72 16.35
C ILE A 63 3.95 -2.10 17.01
N GLU A 64 2.84 -1.79 16.36
CA GLU A 64 1.49 -2.17 16.72
C GLU A 64 0.90 -3.04 15.60
N ALA A 65 0.07 -4.03 15.94
CA ALA A 65 -0.58 -4.89 14.96
C ALA A 65 -2.02 -5.17 15.39
N THR A 66 -2.97 -4.96 14.48
CA THR A 66 -4.39 -5.16 14.75
C THR A 66 -5.15 -5.53 13.49
N THR A 67 -6.22 -6.32 13.64
CA THR A 67 -7.18 -6.58 12.56
C THR A 67 -8.32 -5.54 12.55
N ASP A 68 -8.37 -4.66 13.54
CA ASP A 68 -9.35 -3.57 13.62
C ASP A 68 -8.83 -2.34 12.87
N ARG A 69 -9.53 -1.99 11.79
CA ARG A 69 -9.16 -0.90 10.90
C ARG A 69 -9.19 0.47 11.59
N ARG A 70 -10.23 0.74 12.37
CA ARG A 70 -10.37 2.03 13.04
C ARG A 70 -9.31 2.23 14.12
N SER A 71 -9.03 1.19 14.89
CA SER A 71 -7.95 1.21 15.89
C SER A 71 -6.58 1.45 15.25
N ALA A 72 -6.31 0.85 14.07
CA ALA A 72 -5.07 1.09 13.35
C ALA A 72 -4.95 2.55 12.87
N LEU A 73 -6.04 3.13 12.37
CA LEU A 73 -6.09 4.49 11.81
C LEU A 73 -6.09 5.59 12.86
N ASP A 74 -6.55 5.30 14.10
CA ASP A 74 -6.69 6.31 15.14
C ASP A 74 -5.38 7.08 15.39
N GLY A 75 -5.42 8.39 15.19
CA GLY A 75 -4.27 9.29 15.34
C GLY A 75 -3.14 9.07 14.33
N ALA A 76 -3.39 8.43 13.19
CA ALA A 76 -2.38 8.26 12.13
C ALA A 76 -2.03 9.61 11.47
N ASP A 77 -0.74 9.83 11.18
CA ASP A 77 -0.25 10.92 10.35
C ASP A 77 -0.15 10.52 8.87
N TYR A 78 0.18 9.25 8.64
CA TYR A 78 0.32 8.66 7.30
C TYR A 78 -0.39 7.32 7.24
N VAL A 79 -1.11 7.08 6.13
CA VAL A 79 -1.80 5.81 5.87
C VAL A 79 -1.30 5.23 4.56
N ILE A 80 -0.56 4.14 4.62
CA ILE A 80 0.05 3.47 3.45
C ILE A 80 -0.80 2.29 3.04
N ILE A 81 -1.30 2.32 1.79
CA ILE A 81 -2.14 1.26 1.23
C ILE A 81 -1.29 0.29 0.42
N THR A 82 -1.29 -1.00 0.82
CA THR A 82 -0.52 -2.08 0.15
C THR A 82 -1.34 -3.34 -0.10
N TRP A 83 -2.66 -3.23 -0.12
CA TRP A 83 -3.55 -4.38 -0.28
C TRP A 83 -3.87 -4.76 -1.73
N GLN A 84 -4.46 -5.92 -1.89
CA GLN A 84 -5.16 -6.36 -3.09
C GLN A 84 -6.53 -6.91 -2.72
N VAL A 85 -7.58 -6.21 -3.16
CA VAL A 85 -8.97 -6.61 -2.89
C VAL A 85 -9.33 -7.82 -3.75
N GLY A 86 -9.78 -8.90 -3.11
CA GLY A 86 -10.23 -10.13 -3.78
C GLY A 86 -9.13 -11.13 -4.13
N GLY A 87 -7.85 -10.81 -3.88
CA GLY A 87 -6.74 -11.74 -4.10
C GLY A 87 -6.57 -12.18 -5.55
N ILE A 88 -5.88 -13.30 -5.73
CA ILE A 88 -5.61 -13.87 -7.06
C ILE A 88 -6.88 -14.39 -7.75
N GLU A 89 -7.84 -14.86 -6.98
CA GLU A 89 -9.10 -15.39 -7.49
C GLU A 89 -9.92 -14.32 -8.21
N ALA A 90 -9.92 -13.09 -7.69
CA ALA A 90 -10.58 -11.97 -8.35
C ALA A 90 -9.73 -11.36 -9.47
N TYR A 91 -8.40 -11.48 -9.40
CA TYR A 91 -7.50 -10.98 -10.44
C TYR A 91 -7.54 -11.85 -11.71
N THR A 92 -7.67 -13.16 -11.59
CA THR A 92 -7.70 -14.07 -12.73
C THR A 92 -8.77 -13.70 -13.77
N PRO A 93 -10.06 -13.46 -13.39
CA PRO A 93 -11.07 -12.99 -14.34
C PRO A 93 -10.75 -11.62 -14.97
N ASP A 94 -10.08 -10.72 -14.25
CA ASP A 94 -9.69 -9.41 -14.78
C ASP A 94 -8.77 -9.52 -16.01
N VAL A 95 -8.00 -10.59 -16.09
CA VAL A 95 -7.10 -10.89 -17.21
C VAL A 95 -7.78 -11.78 -18.25
N GLU A 96 -8.45 -12.87 -17.82
CA GLU A 96 -9.00 -13.88 -18.72
C GLU A 96 -10.22 -13.42 -19.51
N ILE A 97 -11.07 -12.57 -18.91
CA ILE A 97 -12.26 -12.07 -19.60
C ILE A 97 -11.86 -11.21 -20.81
N PRO A 98 -10.99 -10.19 -20.70
CA PRO A 98 -10.53 -9.41 -21.85
C PRO A 98 -9.89 -10.28 -22.96
N ARG A 99 -9.14 -11.32 -22.59
CA ARG A 99 -8.51 -12.24 -23.57
C ARG A 99 -9.53 -12.93 -24.48
N LYS A 100 -10.72 -13.26 -23.96
CA LYS A 100 -11.82 -13.83 -24.76
C LYS A 100 -12.29 -12.91 -25.89
N TYR A 101 -12.04 -11.60 -25.74
CA TYR A 101 -12.37 -10.57 -26.72
C TYR A 101 -11.16 -10.09 -27.52
N GLY A 102 -10.07 -10.84 -27.50
CA GLY A 102 -8.84 -10.51 -28.23
C GLY A 102 -7.99 -9.42 -27.62
N ILE A 103 -8.24 -9.04 -26.34
CA ILE A 103 -7.45 -8.05 -25.62
C ILE A 103 -6.45 -8.79 -24.73
N ASP A 104 -5.20 -8.89 -25.17
CA ASP A 104 -4.11 -9.49 -24.40
C ASP A 104 -3.32 -8.39 -23.68
N GLN A 105 -3.43 -8.37 -22.36
CA GLN A 105 -2.78 -7.38 -21.52
C GLN A 105 -1.53 -7.96 -20.88
N CYS A 106 -0.38 -7.30 -21.05
CA CYS A 106 0.87 -7.74 -20.40
C CYS A 106 0.82 -7.55 -18.86
N VAL A 107 0.11 -6.52 -18.39
CA VAL A 107 -0.16 -6.26 -16.95
C VAL A 107 -1.61 -5.83 -16.80
N GLY A 108 -2.48 -6.75 -16.40
CA GLY A 108 -3.94 -6.52 -16.35
C GLY A 108 -4.46 -5.82 -15.09
N ASP A 109 -3.60 -5.22 -14.28
CA ASP A 109 -3.99 -4.67 -12.97
C ASP A 109 -3.95 -3.14 -12.87
N THR A 110 -3.46 -2.46 -13.90
CA THR A 110 -3.21 -1.00 -13.88
C THR A 110 -4.07 -0.23 -14.87
N LEU A 111 -4.13 -0.70 -16.13
CA LEU A 111 -4.80 -0.05 -17.25
C LEU A 111 -5.70 -1.05 -17.98
N GLY A 112 -6.47 -0.54 -18.95
CA GLY A 112 -7.36 -1.35 -19.78
C GLY A 112 -8.53 -1.96 -19.01
N PRO A 113 -9.23 -2.94 -19.61
CA PRO A 113 -10.42 -3.55 -18.99
C PRO A 113 -10.14 -4.19 -17.63
N GLY A 114 -9.03 -4.89 -17.48
CA GLY A 114 -8.64 -5.52 -16.20
C GLY A 114 -8.40 -4.50 -15.10
N GLY A 115 -7.73 -3.38 -15.43
CA GLY A 115 -7.55 -2.27 -14.48
C GLY A 115 -8.89 -1.65 -14.07
N VAL A 116 -9.85 -1.50 -15.00
CA VAL A 116 -11.19 -1.00 -14.68
C VAL A 116 -11.94 -1.96 -13.75
N PHE A 117 -11.95 -3.27 -14.04
CA PHE A 117 -12.61 -4.27 -13.18
C PHE A 117 -12.03 -4.27 -11.78
N ARG A 118 -10.72 -4.27 -11.68
CA ARG A 118 -10.01 -4.20 -10.40
C ARG A 118 -10.29 -2.89 -9.66
N GLY A 119 -10.33 -1.76 -10.36
CA GLY A 119 -10.66 -0.46 -9.79
C GLY A 119 -12.07 -0.43 -9.19
N ILE A 120 -13.07 -0.84 -9.96
CA ILE A 120 -14.47 -0.90 -9.51
C ILE A 120 -14.59 -1.77 -8.25
N ARG A 121 -13.89 -2.90 -8.19
CA ARG A 121 -13.87 -3.79 -7.02
C ARG A 121 -13.17 -3.16 -5.82
N SER A 122 -12.12 -2.38 -6.04
CA SER A 122 -11.31 -1.80 -4.97
C SER A 122 -11.92 -0.53 -4.35
N ILE A 123 -12.59 0.29 -5.15
CA ILE A 123 -13.15 1.59 -4.73
C ILE A 123 -13.98 1.50 -3.44
N PRO A 124 -14.92 0.56 -3.25
CA PRO A 124 -15.70 0.47 -2.00
C PRO A 124 -14.81 0.38 -0.75
N ALA A 125 -13.76 -0.44 -0.78
CA ALA A 125 -12.83 -0.58 0.35
C ALA A 125 -12.07 0.73 0.64
N TYR A 126 -11.70 1.49 -0.41
CA TYR A 126 -11.09 2.81 -0.22
C TYR A 126 -12.06 3.82 0.37
N ILE A 127 -13.32 3.85 -0.09
CA ILE A 127 -14.35 4.75 0.45
C ILE A 127 -14.59 4.47 1.93
N ASP A 128 -14.66 3.20 2.31
CA ASP A 128 -14.82 2.82 3.72
C ASP A 128 -13.66 3.31 4.59
N VAL A 129 -12.41 3.15 4.11
CA VAL A 129 -11.24 3.67 4.82
C VAL A 129 -11.25 5.20 4.88
N CYS A 130 -11.63 5.87 3.79
CA CYS A 130 -11.73 7.33 3.78
C CYS A 130 -12.77 7.85 4.79
N ASN A 131 -13.90 7.14 4.93
CA ASN A 131 -14.92 7.49 5.93
C ASN A 131 -14.38 7.34 7.35
N ASP A 132 -13.68 6.24 7.65
CA ASP A 132 -13.03 6.08 8.95
C ASP A 132 -11.95 7.15 9.18
N MET A 133 -11.11 7.43 8.18
CA MET A 133 -10.07 8.46 8.28
C MET A 133 -10.62 9.84 8.61
N LYS A 134 -11.77 10.23 8.04
CA LYS A 134 -12.43 11.51 8.34
C LYS A 134 -12.79 11.65 9.81
N GLU A 135 -13.07 10.54 10.49
CA GLU A 135 -13.45 10.54 11.90
C GLU A 135 -12.23 10.45 12.84
N VAL A 136 -11.25 9.57 12.51
CA VAL A 136 -10.19 9.22 13.47
C VAL A 136 -8.80 9.80 13.13
N CYS A 137 -8.58 10.22 11.86
CA CYS A 137 -7.31 10.85 11.42
C CYS A 137 -7.51 11.80 10.22
N PRO A 138 -8.36 12.84 10.32
CA PRO A 138 -8.78 13.68 9.19
C PRO A 138 -7.64 14.45 8.50
N ASN A 139 -6.52 14.63 9.16
CA ASN A 139 -5.36 15.33 8.63
C ASN A 139 -4.31 14.42 7.99
N ALA A 140 -4.47 13.10 8.11
CA ALA A 140 -3.53 12.12 7.60
C ALA A 140 -3.39 12.20 6.07
N LEU A 141 -2.17 11.94 5.58
CA LEU A 141 -1.92 11.75 4.16
C LEU A 141 -2.01 10.26 3.80
N MET A 142 -2.90 9.91 2.88
CA MET A 142 -2.92 8.57 2.30
C MET A 142 -1.85 8.45 1.22
N ILE A 143 -1.05 7.39 1.28
CA ILE A 143 -0.02 7.03 0.31
C ILE A 143 -0.41 5.71 -0.32
N ASN A 144 -0.82 5.75 -1.59
CA ASN A 144 -1.34 4.58 -2.27
C ASN A 144 -0.27 3.88 -3.12
N TYR A 145 0.06 2.63 -2.78
CA TYR A 145 0.91 1.74 -3.57
C TYR A 145 0.11 0.67 -4.32
N ALA A 146 -1.20 0.59 -4.10
CA ALA A 146 -2.01 -0.48 -4.68
C ALA A 146 -2.59 -0.09 -6.05
N ASN A 147 -2.57 -1.04 -6.97
CA ASN A 147 -3.14 -0.88 -8.31
C ASN A 147 -4.67 -1.14 -8.34
N PRO A 148 -5.38 -0.50 -9.29
CA PRO A 148 -4.93 0.51 -10.26
C PRO A 148 -4.73 1.89 -9.59
N MET A 149 -3.50 2.34 -9.55
CA MET A 149 -3.07 3.48 -8.73
C MET A 149 -3.85 4.76 -9.02
N SER A 150 -4.01 5.13 -10.29
CA SER A 150 -4.70 6.37 -10.69
C SER A 150 -6.20 6.31 -10.38
N ILE A 151 -6.88 5.20 -10.65
CA ILE A 151 -8.30 5.01 -10.36
C ILE A 151 -8.56 5.09 -8.85
N ASN A 152 -7.76 4.36 -8.06
CA ASN A 152 -7.88 4.34 -6.62
C ASN A 152 -7.60 5.73 -6.01
N SER A 153 -6.53 6.39 -6.44
CA SER A 153 -6.17 7.72 -5.94
C SER A 153 -7.23 8.77 -6.31
N TRP A 154 -7.79 8.69 -7.51
CA TRP A 154 -8.88 9.58 -7.92
C TRP A 154 -10.13 9.38 -7.05
N ALA A 155 -10.52 8.13 -6.79
CA ALA A 155 -11.63 7.82 -5.89
C ALA A 155 -11.39 8.37 -4.48
N VAL A 156 -10.19 8.23 -3.92
CA VAL A 156 -9.83 8.79 -2.61
C VAL A 156 -9.93 10.32 -2.61
N LEU A 157 -9.31 10.98 -3.60
CA LEU A 157 -9.32 12.44 -3.71
C LEU A 157 -10.75 13.00 -3.82
N SER A 158 -11.67 12.28 -4.49
CA SER A 158 -13.07 12.69 -4.59
C SER A 158 -13.81 12.71 -3.24
N THR A 159 -13.29 12.01 -2.23
CA THR A 159 -13.83 12.04 -0.85
C THR A 159 -13.36 13.23 -0.03
N GLY A 160 -12.35 13.98 -0.50
CA GLY A 160 -11.69 15.08 0.22
C GLY A 160 -10.49 14.65 1.07
N ILE A 161 -10.17 13.36 1.17
CA ILE A 161 -8.94 12.88 1.83
C ILE A 161 -7.73 13.20 0.95
N LYS A 162 -6.66 13.71 1.57
CA LYS A 162 -5.38 13.95 0.88
C LYS A 162 -4.76 12.62 0.48
N CYS A 163 -4.39 12.49 -0.80
CA CYS A 163 -3.81 11.25 -1.32
C CYS A 163 -2.70 11.52 -2.32
N VAL A 164 -1.66 10.69 -2.28
CA VAL A 164 -0.65 10.58 -3.32
C VAL A 164 -0.52 9.12 -3.75
N GLY A 165 -0.38 8.90 -5.07
CA GLY A 165 -0.09 7.57 -5.62
C GLY A 165 1.40 7.42 -5.88
N LEU A 166 1.98 6.30 -5.49
CA LEU A 166 3.38 5.99 -5.70
C LEU A 166 3.55 4.72 -6.54
N CYS A 167 4.63 4.68 -7.32
CA CYS A 167 5.01 3.53 -8.11
C CYS A 167 6.52 3.29 -8.01
N HIS A 168 6.92 2.09 -7.60
CA HIS A 168 8.32 1.69 -7.52
C HIS A 168 9.01 1.55 -8.90
N SER A 169 8.23 1.43 -9.97
CA SER A 169 8.78 1.29 -11.34
C SER A 169 9.48 2.55 -11.84
N VAL A 170 9.17 3.73 -11.29
CA VAL A 170 9.78 5.00 -11.74
C VAL A 170 11.29 4.95 -11.61
N GLN A 171 11.81 4.64 -10.43
CA GLN A 171 13.24 4.53 -10.17
C GLN A 171 13.90 3.41 -10.99
N GLY A 172 13.29 2.21 -11.01
CA GLY A 172 13.81 1.09 -11.80
C GLY A 172 13.89 1.40 -13.29
N THR A 173 12.89 2.07 -13.85
CA THR A 173 12.88 2.48 -15.26
C THR A 173 13.93 3.56 -15.53
N SER A 174 14.06 4.53 -14.64
CA SER A 174 15.09 5.60 -14.79
C SER A 174 16.49 5.01 -14.77
N HIS A 175 16.79 4.09 -13.85
CA HIS A 175 18.06 3.36 -13.82
C HIS A 175 18.31 2.56 -15.09
N MET A 176 17.31 1.84 -15.56
CA MET A 176 17.40 1.07 -16.80
C MET A 176 17.72 1.96 -18.00
N LEU A 177 17.01 3.09 -18.13
CA LEU A 177 17.26 4.06 -19.21
C LEU A 177 18.66 4.64 -19.14
N ALA A 178 19.11 5.09 -17.96
CA ALA A 178 20.46 5.62 -17.77
C ALA A 178 21.52 4.58 -18.17
N SER A 179 21.34 3.33 -17.75
CA SER A 179 22.24 2.22 -18.12
C SER A 179 22.29 1.98 -19.63
N HIS A 180 21.13 1.98 -20.32
CA HIS A 180 21.09 1.80 -21.77
C HIS A 180 21.70 2.98 -22.55
N LEU A 181 21.61 4.18 -22.01
CA LEU A 181 22.18 5.39 -22.59
C LEU A 181 23.67 5.57 -22.23
N GLY A 182 24.22 4.75 -21.33
CA GLY A 182 25.60 4.86 -20.88
C GLY A 182 25.88 6.13 -20.07
N ILE A 183 24.86 6.72 -19.41
CA ILE A 183 25.00 7.92 -18.59
C ILE A 183 24.89 7.56 -17.09
N PRO A 184 25.53 8.35 -16.20
CA PRO A 184 25.33 8.18 -14.76
C PRO A 184 23.88 8.42 -14.36
N TYR A 185 23.41 7.66 -13.33
CA TYR A 185 22.09 7.84 -12.75
C TYR A 185 22.16 8.72 -11.51
#